data_aebd12e6c0b7de3a055c1a2775b2eec3
#
_entry.id   aebd12e6c0b7de3a055c1a2775b2eec3
#
_cell.length_a   1.000
_cell.length_b   1.000
_cell.length_c   1.000
_cell.angle_alpha   90.00
_cell.angle_beta   90.00
_cell.angle_gamma   90.00
#
_symmetry.space_group_name_H-M   'P 1'
#
loop_
_entity.id
_entity.type
_entity.pdbx_description
1 polymer ?
#
loop_
_entity_poly.entity_id
_entity_poly.type
_entity_poly.pdbx_seq_one_letter_code
_entity_poly.pdbx_strand_id
1 'polypeptide(L)'
;AWDGLAAPLREILNERKLVHVGKPYGIKWAPPIEEQSMKGSSLRNDPDADRERFHPAVLTHPVTNRRALYLNPTYTLRLEGMSEEESRPILDALFQHTTQPEYCCRLRWSEGMVAIWDNFSTQHYAVNDYFGYRREIPPTALSRY
;
A
#
# COMPACT_ATOMS: atom_id res chain seq x y z
N ALA A 1 -2.96 -3.05 -13.75
CA ALA A 1 -3.92 -3.80 -12.90
C ALA A 1 -5.38 -3.37 -13.16
N TRP A 2 -5.71 -2.05 -13.13
CA TRP A 2 -7.10 -1.61 -13.34
C TRP A 2 -7.70 -2.12 -14.66
N ASP A 3 -7.01 -1.96 -15.76
CA ASP A 3 -7.53 -2.33 -17.09
C ASP A 3 -7.74 -3.85 -17.27
N GLY A 4 -6.98 -4.66 -16.54
CA GLY A 4 -7.12 -6.12 -16.54
C GLY A 4 -8.13 -6.67 -15.52
N LEU A 5 -8.74 -5.79 -14.69
CA LEU A 5 -9.76 -6.23 -13.74
C LEU A 5 -11.07 -6.55 -14.47
N ALA A 6 -11.77 -7.61 -14.04
CA ALA A 6 -13.05 -8.01 -14.60
C ALA A 6 -14.09 -6.86 -14.54
N ALA A 7 -14.88 -6.69 -15.60
CA ALA A 7 -15.83 -5.59 -15.70
C ALA A 7 -16.76 -5.45 -14.48
N PRO A 8 -17.38 -6.52 -13.92
CA PRO A 8 -18.23 -6.41 -12.75
C PRO A 8 -17.50 -5.83 -11.52
N LEU A 9 -16.22 -6.19 -11.31
CA LEU A 9 -15.43 -5.65 -10.22
C LEU A 9 -15.11 -4.18 -10.45
N ARG A 10 -14.84 -3.79 -11.71
CA ARG A 10 -14.63 -2.37 -12.05
C ARG A 10 -15.88 -1.54 -11.78
N GLU A 11 -17.05 -2.04 -12.08
CA GLU A 11 -18.34 -1.38 -11.80
C GLU A 11 -18.55 -1.19 -10.30
N ILE A 12 -18.32 -2.25 -9.51
CA ILE A 12 -18.44 -2.20 -8.04
C ILE A 12 -17.50 -1.15 -7.45
N LEU A 13 -16.26 -1.07 -7.93
CA LEU A 13 -15.24 -0.21 -7.35
C LEU A 13 -15.32 1.25 -7.81
N ASN A 14 -15.99 1.52 -8.93
CA ASN A 14 -15.93 2.81 -9.62
C ASN A 14 -16.31 4.00 -8.74
N GLU A 15 -17.30 3.84 -7.87
CA GLU A 15 -17.81 4.88 -6.97
C GLU A 15 -17.59 4.55 -5.48
N ARG A 16 -16.86 3.47 -5.21
CA ARG A 16 -16.62 3.06 -3.84
C ARG A 16 -15.42 3.76 -3.23
N LYS A 17 -15.49 3.95 -1.94
CA LYS A 17 -14.34 4.36 -1.13
C LYS A 17 -13.82 3.18 -0.35
N LEU A 18 -12.53 3.22 -0.09
CA LEU A 18 -11.83 2.33 0.82
C LEU A 18 -11.49 3.11 2.08
N VAL A 19 -11.57 2.42 3.19
CA VAL A 19 -11.15 2.93 4.49
C VAL A 19 -9.71 2.50 4.71
N HIS A 20 -8.83 3.47 4.90
CA HIS A 20 -7.42 3.27 5.19
C HIS A 20 -7.10 3.70 6.62
N VAL A 21 -6.13 3.04 7.22
CA VAL A 21 -5.50 3.39 8.49
C VAL A 21 -3.99 3.31 8.34
N GLY A 22 -3.26 4.08 9.13
CA GLY A 22 -1.79 4.13 9.04
C GLY A 22 -1.09 2.95 9.72
N LYS A 23 -1.56 1.72 9.53
CA LYS A 23 -0.84 0.53 9.98
C LYS A 23 0.57 0.49 9.39
N PRO A 24 1.60 0.14 10.09
CA PRO A 24 1.74 -0.24 11.51
C PRO A 24 2.13 0.92 12.43
N TYR A 25 1.95 2.17 12.00
CA TYR A 25 2.47 3.37 12.68
C TYR A 25 1.58 3.86 13.82
N GLY A 26 0.37 3.35 13.95
CA GLY A 26 -0.58 3.68 15.00
C GLY A 26 -0.32 2.94 16.31
N ILE A 27 -1.09 3.28 17.35
CA ILE A 27 -1.04 2.60 18.65
C ILE A 27 -1.81 1.27 18.61
N LYS A 28 -2.99 1.29 18.01
CA LYS A 28 -3.90 0.14 17.94
C LYS A 28 -3.33 -1.04 17.15
N TRP A 29 -2.52 -0.76 16.14
CA TRP A 29 -2.04 -1.74 15.18
C TRP A 29 -0.53 -1.96 15.25
N ALA A 30 0.18 -1.19 16.08
CA ALA A 30 1.61 -1.36 16.24
C ALA A 30 1.94 -2.71 16.88
N PRO A 31 2.98 -3.39 16.39
CA PRO A 31 3.51 -4.55 17.11
C PRO A 31 4.03 -4.14 18.47
N PRO A 32 4.10 -5.05 19.44
CA PRO A 32 4.73 -4.79 20.74
C PRO A 32 6.14 -4.20 20.60
N ILE A 33 6.53 -3.33 21.54
CA ILE A 33 7.82 -2.61 21.50
C ILE A 33 9.00 -3.58 21.45
N GLU A 34 8.90 -4.70 22.14
CA GLU A 34 9.91 -5.76 22.12
C GLU A 34 10.11 -6.34 20.72
N GLU A 35 9.02 -6.57 20.00
CA GLU A 35 9.05 -7.08 18.62
C GLU A 35 9.61 -6.06 17.65
N GLN A 36 9.31 -4.77 17.84
CA GLN A 36 9.87 -3.68 17.05
C GLN A 36 11.38 -3.60 17.22
N SER A 37 11.88 -3.68 18.44
CA SER A 37 13.30 -3.64 18.74
C SER A 37 14.07 -4.81 18.15
N MET A 38 13.51 -6.01 18.18
CA MET A 38 14.12 -7.22 17.59
C MET A 38 14.23 -7.11 16.06
N LYS A 39 13.32 -6.40 15.40
CA LYS A 39 13.35 -6.20 13.94
C LYS A 39 14.18 -4.99 13.51
N GLY A 40 14.81 -4.28 14.46
CA GLY A 40 15.61 -3.07 14.17
C GLY A 40 14.78 -1.92 13.60
N SER A 41 13.45 -1.95 13.79
CA SER A 41 12.55 -0.91 13.34
C SER A 41 12.07 -0.06 14.51
N SER A 42 12.18 1.25 14.39
CA SER A 42 11.62 2.23 15.32
C SER A 42 10.35 2.78 14.67
N LEU A 43 9.22 2.16 14.93
CA LEU A 43 7.93 2.68 14.49
C LEU A 43 7.47 3.77 15.45
N ARG A 44 7.02 4.89 14.90
CA ARG A 44 6.37 5.92 15.72
C ARG A 44 4.95 5.45 16.03
N ASN A 45 4.65 5.29 17.30
CA ASN A 45 3.29 5.01 17.76
C ASN A 45 2.51 6.34 17.76
N ASP A 46 1.98 6.70 16.60
CA ASP A 46 1.23 7.93 16.39
C ASP A 46 -0.27 7.64 16.46
N PRO A 47 -1.00 8.20 17.45
CA PRO A 47 -2.46 8.01 17.54
C PRO A 47 -3.21 8.49 16.30
N ASP A 48 -2.69 9.47 15.57
CA ASP A 48 -3.32 9.98 14.34
C ASP A 48 -3.27 8.94 13.20
N ALA A 49 -2.31 8.04 13.21
CA ALA A 49 -2.22 6.95 12.25
C ALA A 49 -3.35 5.90 12.41
N ASP A 50 -3.98 5.84 13.58
CA ASP A 50 -5.13 4.95 13.82
C ASP A 50 -6.44 5.51 13.28
N ARG A 51 -6.47 6.78 12.86
CA ARG A 51 -7.67 7.39 12.31
C ARG A 51 -8.01 6.82 10.95
N GLU A 52 -9.27 6.51 10.77
CA GLU A 52 -9.80 6.10 9.48
C GLU A 52 -9.76 7.27 8.47
N ARG A 53 -9.24 6.98 7.29
CA ARG A 53 -9.21 7.90 6.14
C ARG A 53 -9.95 7.25 4.98
N PHE A 54 -10.80 8.03 4.32
CA PHE A 54 -11.63 7.55 3.22
C PHE A 54 -11.04 8.01 1.89
N HIS A 55 -10.68 7.06 1.05
CA HIS A 55 -10.10 7.32 -0.26
C HIS A 55 -10.92 6.63 -1.36
N PRO A 56 -11.06 7.22 -2.54
CA PRO A 56 -11.63 6.51 -3.68
C PRO A 56 -10.89 5.19 -3.91
N ALA A 57 -11.62 4.10 -4.20
CA ALA A 57 -10.99 2.82 -4.55
C ALA A 57 -10.22 2.90 -5.87
N VAL A 58 -10.60 3.85 -6.71
CA VAL A 58 -9.99 4.09 -8.03
C VAL A 58 -9.60 5.56 -8.15
N LEU A 59 -8.33 5.82 -8.42
CA LEU A 59 -7.83 7.15 -8.71
C LEU A 59 -7.61 7.34 -10.20
N THR A 60 -7.90 8.54 -10.69
CA THR A 60 -7.49 8.98 -12.02
C THR A 60 -6.20 9.78 -11.90
N HIS A 61 -5.15 9.32 -12.55
CA HIS A 61 -3.86 9.98 -12.51
C HIS A 61 -3.93 11.37 -13.16
N PRO A 62 -3.51 12.45 -12.45
CA PRO A 62 -3.79 13.83 -12.90
C PRO A 62 -3.06 14.23 -14.19
N VAL A 63 -1.97 13.57 -14.54
CA VAL A 63 -1.19 13.88 -15.74
C VAL A 63 -1.54 12.96 -16.91
N THR A 64 -1.64 11.65 -16.66
CA THR A 64 -1.84 10.65 -17.70
C THR A 64 -3.30 10.31 -17.97
N ASN A 65 -4.21 10.74 -17.10
CA ASN A 65 -5.64 10.42 -17.09
C ASN A 65 -5.94 8.91 -17.03
N ARG A 66 -4.95 8.09 -16.69
CA ARG A 66 -5.12 6.65 -16.51
C ARG A 66 -5.71 6.36 -15.14
N ARG A 67 -6.53 5.33 -15.07
CA ARG A 67 -7.13 4.88 -13.81
C ARG A 67 -6.23 3.86 -13.10
N ALA A 68 -6.14 3.98 -11.79
CA ALA A 68 -5.37 3.09 -10.94
C ALA A 68 -6.19 2.65 -9.73
N LEU A 69 -6.02 1.41 -9.29
CA LEU A 69 -6.55 0.91 -8.02
C LEU A 69 -5.76 1.55 -6.86
N TYR A 70 -6.47 2.21 -5.96
CA TYR A 70 -5.86 2.86 -4.79
C TYR A 70 -6.08 2.02 -3.53
N LEU A 71 -5.43 0.89 -3.47
CA LEU A 71 -5.51 -0.05 -2.35
C LEU A 71 -4.13 -0.61 -2.02
N ASN A 72 -3.93 -0.95 -0.75
CA ASN A 72 -2.66 -1.46 -0.25
C ASN A 72 -2.91 -2.43 0.90
N PRO A 73 -2.31 -3.64 0.89
CA PRO A 73 -2.53 -4.63 1.96
C PRO A 73 -2.17 -4.15 3.37
N THR A 74 -1.24 -3.20 3.47
CA THR A 74 -0.82 -2.65 4.77
C THR A 74 -1.82 -1.65 5.33
N TYR A 75 -2.37 -0.79 4.48
CA TYR A 75 -3.17 0.35 4.92
C TYR A 75 -4.66 0.20 4.70
N THR A 76 -5.09 -0.56 3.69
CA THR A 76 -6.51 -0.74 3.40
C THR A 76 -7.16 -1.67 4.41
N LEU A 77 -8.13 -1.17 5.13
CA LEU A 77 -8.83 -1.89 6.18
C LEU A 77 -10.08 -2.59 5.65
N ARG A 78 -10.95 -1.85 4.95
CA ARG A 78 -12.25 -2.33 4.48
C ARG A 78 -12.83 -1.42 3.38
N LEU A 79 -13.90 -1.87 2.75
CA LEU A 79 -14.74 -1.01 1.91
C LEU A 79 -15.63 -0.13 2.80
N GLU A 80 -15.91 1.09 2.38
CA GLU A 80 -16.86 1.97 3.05
C GLU A 80 -18.25 1.34 3.09
N GLY A 81 -18.88 1.36 4.26
CA GLY A 81 -20.21 0.77 4.48
C GLY A 81 -20.22 -0.75 4.73
N MET A 82 -19.06 -1.41 4.73
CA MET A 82 -18.91 -2.83 5.04
C MET A 82 -18.03 -3.04 6.28
N SER A 83 -18.21 -4.14 6.97
CA SER A 83 -17.29 -4.58 8.02
C SER A 83 -15.95 -5.07 7.44
N GLU A 84 -14.94 -5.26 8.29
CA GLU A 84 -13.66 -5.87 7.87
C GLU A 84 -13.87 -7.30 7.37
N GLU A 85 -14.74 -8.05 8.02
CA GLU A 85 -15.04 -9.44 7.68
C GLU A 85 -15.71 -9.56 6.30
N GLU A 86 -16.71 -8.72 6.03
CA GLU A 86 -17.39 -8.66 4.73
C GLU A 86 -16.46 -8.20 3.60
N SER A 87 -15.55 -7.29 3.90
CA SER A 87 -14.61 -6.73 2.94
C SER A 87 -13.46 -7.67 2.58
N ARG A 88 -13.09 -8.56 3.51
CA ARG A 88 -11.90 -9.42 3.39
C ARG A 88 -11.83 -10.18 2.07
N PRO A 89 -12.84 -10.97 1.66
CA PRO A 89 -12.75 -11.76 0.42
C PRO A 89 -12.59 -10.87 -0.83
N ILE A 90 -13.20 -9.69 -0.82
CA ILE A 90 -13.09 -8.75 -1.95
C ILE A 90 -11.68 -8.17 -2.01
N LEU A 91 -11.17 -7.69 -0.87
CA LEU A 91 -9.83 -7.10 -0.78
C LEU A 91 -8.74 -8.12 -1.10
N ASP A 92 -8.85 -9.35 -0.61
CA ASP A 92 -7.88 -10.40 -0.90
C ASP A 92 -7.82 -10.73 -2.39
N ALA A 93 -8.96 -10.80 -3.07
CA ALA A 93 -9.02 -10.98 -4.52
C ALA A 93 -8.36 -9.81 -5.26
N LEU A 94 -8.58 -8.58 -4.81
CA LEU A 94 -7.96 -7.38 -5.40
C LEU A 94 -6.45 -7.32 -5.15
N PHE A 95 -6.00 -7.68 -3.95
CA PHE A 95 -4.57 -7.74 -3.63
C PHE A 95 -3.86 -8.79 -4.48
N GLN A 96 -4.44 -9.98 -4.62
CA GLN A 96 -3.90 -11.01 -5.50
C GLN A 96 -3.85 -10.54 -6.96
N HIS A 97 -4.90 -9.87 -7.43
CA HIS A 97 -4.92 -9.33 -8.79
C HIS A 97 -3.82 -8.30 -9.01
N THR A 98 -3.61 -7.35 -8.10
CA THR A 98 -2.60 -6.29 -8.27
C THR A 98 -1.15 -6.79 -8.22
N THR A 99 -0.93 -7.96 -7.66
CA THR A 99 0.40 -8.57 -7.53
C THR A 99 0.69 -9.67 -8.56
N GLN A 100 -0.17 -9.84 -9.56
CA GLN A 100 0.09 -10.76 -10.67
C GLN A 100 1.36 -10.35 -11.43
N PRO A 101 2.12 -11.31 -11.96
CA PRO A 101 3.38 -11.04 -12.66
C PRO A 101 3.26 -10.02 -13.79
N GLU A 102 2.11 -9.97 -14.46
CA GLU A 102 1.80 -9.04 -15.56
C GLU A 102 1.79 -7.57 -15.12
N TYR A 103 1.59 -7.31 -13.83
CA TYR A 103 1.53 -5.95 -13.26
C TYR A 103 2.75 -5.61 -12.41
N CYS A 104 3.70 -6.54 -12.27
CA CYS A 104 4.85 -6.39 -11.41
C CYS A 104 6.15 -6.33 -12.21
N CYS A 105 7.09 -5.53 -11.73
CA CYS A 105 8.47 -5.60 -12.19
C CYS A 105 9.40 -5.72 -10.97
N ARG A 106 10.56 -6.34 -11.18
CA ARG A 106 11.58 -6.48 -10.14
C ARG A 106 12.80 -5.65 -10.52
N LEU A 107 13.14 -4.71 -9.66
CA LEU A 107 14.34 -3.90 -9.79
C LEU A 107 15.49 -4.58 -9.02
N ARG A 108 16.62 -4.80 -9.69
CA ARG A 108 17.90 -5.16 -9.04
C ARG A 108 18.70 -3.89 -8.83
N TRP A 109 19.06 -3.64 -7.59
CA TRP A 109 19.89 -2.49 -7.25
C TRP A 109 21.35 -2.71 -7.69
N SER A 110 21.97 -1.65 -8.16
CA SER A 110 23.41 -1.55 -8.40
C SER A 110 23.94 -0.25 -7.81
N GLU A 111 25.25 -0.17 -7.61
CA GLU A 111 25.90 1.01 -7.11
C GLU A 111 25.63 2.24 -8.01
N GLY A 112 25.32 3.38 -7.40
CA GLY A 112 24.97 4.61 -8.10
C GLY A 112 23.56 4.66 -8.69
N MET A 113 22.73 3.60 -8.56
CA MET A 113 21.38 3.60 -9.09
C MET A 113 20.43 4.45 -8.24
N VAL A 114 19.59 5.23 -8.91
CA VAL A 114 18.46 5.95 -8.32
C VAL A 114 17.17 5.44 -8.96
N ALA A 115 16.18 5.08 -8.15
CA ALA A 115 14.85 4.68 -8.62
C ALA A 115 13.83 5.74 -8.20
N ILE A 116 13.02 6.18 -9.15
CA ILE A 116 11.91 7.11 -8.94
C ILE A 116 10.64 6.44 -9.42
N TRP A 117 9.62 6.43 -8.59
CA TRP A 117 8.29 5.88 -8.93
C TRP A 117 7.18 6.82 -8.50
N ASP A 118 6.06 6.71 -9.18
CA ASP A 118 4.86 7.48 -8.89
C ASP A 118 3.96 6.72 -7.91
N ASN A 119 3.72 7.29 -6.75
CA ASN A 119 2.88 6.69 -5.70
C ASN A 119 1.38 6.69 -6.01
N PHE A 120 0.91 7.41 -7.04
CA PHE A 120 -0.49 7.37 -7.46
C PHE A 120 -0.87 6.05 -8.12
N SER A 121 0.03 5.51 -8.91
CA SER A 121 -0.25 4.36 -9.78
C SER A 121 0.58 3.13 -9.45
N THR A 122 1.56 3.25 -8.55
CA THR A 122 2.47 2.15 -8.21
C THR A 122 2.54 1.88 -6.72
N GLN A 123 2.82 0.65 -6.40
CA GLN A 123 3.20 0.21 -5.06
C GLN A 123 4.59 -0.41 -5.13
N HIS A 124 5.32 -0.34 -4.05
CA HIS A 124 6.61 -0.99 -3.97
C HIS A 124 6.67 -1.94 -2.77
N TYR A 125 7.41 -3.00 -2.94
CA TYR A 125 7.71 -3.97 -1.88
C TYR A 125 9.22 -4.17 -1.79
N ALA A 126 9.78 -3.90 -0.63
CA ALA A 126 11.18 -4.17 -0.37
C ALA A 126 11.36 -5.66 -0.07
N VAL A 127 12.04 -6.36 -0.97
CA VAL A 127 12.37 -7.78 -0.77
C VAL A 127 13.37 -7.87 0.39
N ASN A 128 13.05 -8.69 1.40
CA ASN A 128 13.90 -8.90 2.57
C ASN A 128 14.92 -10.02 2.28
N ASP A 129 15.89 -9.73 1.42
CA ASP A 129 16.94 -10.66 0.96
C ASP A 129 18.36 -10.20 1.38
N TYR A 130 18.44 -9.26 2.31
CA TYR A 130 19.69 -8.66 2.80
C TYR A 130 20.07 -9.14 4.23
N PHE A 131 19.68 -10.33 4.60
CA PHE A 131 19.92 -10.86 5.94
C PHE A 131 21.42 -10.86 6.28
N GLY A 132 21.80 -10.19 7.39
CA GLY A 132 23.19 -10.02 7.82
C GLY A 132 23.94 -8.83 7.20
N TYR A 133 23.32 -8.12 6.26
CA TYR A 133 23.90 -6.90 5.68
C TYR A 133 23.21 -5.63 6.23
N ARG A 134 24.00 -4.58 6.42
CA ARG A 134 23.46 -3.27 6.82
C ARG A 134 22.68 -2.67 5.65
N ARG A 135 21.44 -2.27 5.91
CA ARG A 135 20.61 -1.52 4.98
C ARG A 135 20.35 -0.14 5.55
N GLU A 136 20.75 0.88 4.82
CA GLU A 136 20.42 2.26 5.13
C GLU A 136 19.51 2.80 4.02
N ILE A 137 18.38 3.36 4.42
CA ILE A 137 17.48 4.08 3.52
C ILE A 137 17.47 5.52 4.04
N PRO A 138 18.13 6.47 3.36
CA PRO A 138 17.98 7.86 3.72
C PRO A 138 16.51 8.27 3.58
N PRO A 139 15.96 9.08 4.50
CA PRO A 139 14.58 9.54 4.44
C PRO A 139 14.44 10.55 3.28
N THR A 140 14.11 10.09 2.12
CA THR A 140 13.83 10.91 0.94
C THR A 140 12.43 10.60 0.41
N ALA A 141 11.42 10.87 1.23
CA ALA A 141 10.08 11.02 0.72
C ALA A 141 9.87 12.49 0.35
N LEU A 142 9.89 12.81 -0.92
CA LEU A 142 9.37 14.08 -1.41
C LEU A 142 7.84 14.00 -1.33
N SER A 143 7.28 14.42 -0.20
CA SER A 143 5.85 14.69 -0.08
C SER A 143 5.59 16.07 -0.68
N ARG A 144 4.92 16.12 -1.83
CA ARG A 144 4.20 17.33 -2.23
C ARG A 144 2.76 17.15 -1.76
N TYR A 145 2.46 17.76 -0.65
CA TYR A 145 1.20 18.35 -0.10
C TYR A 145 1.28 18.43 1.40
#